data_b8f26bdc1a7ebc168903236e216910a7
#
_entry.id   b8f26bdc1a7ebc168903236e216910a7
#
_cell.length_a   1.000
_cell.length_b   1.000
_cell.length_c   1.000
_cell.angle_alpha   90.00
_cell.angle_beta   90.00
_cell.angle_gamma   90.00
#
_symmetry.space_group_name_H-M   'P 1'
#
loop_
_entity.id
_entity.type
_entity.pdbx_description
1 polymer ?
#
loop_
_entity_poly.entity_id
_entity_poly.type
_entity_poly.pdbx_seq_one_letter_code
_entity_poly.pdbx_strand_id
1 'polypeptide(L)'
;KTFTLKGAIIAPFSFSRAWFMLKKVLIGFVVGSAIIVASFKLIFKIPVQPNLVTSSPSISNDVYSCYQNPKPHAIDVSSGLKVTVWNIYKQNRENWRTTLNSLTNESQLVLLQEASMSEDMRKWIRSGLWGSNRVNAFEALNESAGVLNLATHLPIEACAYTHEEPWLQLPKSALWSRYQLSNGQQLAVVNIHAVNFTFGTEDYLQQLSALTSALREYRGPVIFAGDFNSWSEARFEVLQKALGEVGLAEVAFTPDNRTQFVTGLVLDHIFYRGLTVRNAKAPETDASDHNPMLVTFDLNDNREQDAELLLN
;
A
#
# COMPACT_ATOMS: atom_id res chain seq x y z
N LYS A 1 70.29 51.17 26.96
CA LYS A 1 69.71 49.77 26.97
C LYS A 1 68.72 49.68 25.87
N THR A 2 69.12 49.10 24.77
CA THR A 2 68.28 48.85 23.57
C THR A 2 67.63 47.50 23.71
N PHE A 3 66.27 47.48 23.66
CA PHE A 3 65.48 46.23 23.62
C PHE A 3 65.20 45.91 22.13
N THR A 4 65.75 44.85 21.65
CA THR A 4 65.43 44.31 20.33
C THR A 4 64.27 43.32 20.46
N LEU A 5 63.11 43.66 19.86
CA LEU A 5 61.99 42.74 19.66
C LEU A 5 62.32 41.80 18.52
N LYS A 6 62.47 40.51 18.80
CA LYS A 6 62.51 39.44 17.77
C LYS A 6 61.19 39.36 17.08
N GLY A 7 61.12 39.75 15.80
CA GLY A 7 59.94 39.57 14.95
C GLY A 7 59.71 38.06 14.66
N ALA A 8 58.61 37.55 15.08
CA ALA A 8 58.10 36.24 14.63
C ALA A 8 57.65 36.40 13.16
N ILE A 9 58.33 35.74 12.23
CA ILE A 9 57.92 35.61 10.83
C ILE A 9 56.72 34.63 10.84
N ILE A 10 55.51 35.16 10.77
CA ILE A 10 54.33 34.38 10.49
C ILE A 10 54.41 34.04 9.01
N ALA A 11 54.71 32.78 8.71
CA ALA A 11 54.71 32.28 7.33
C ALA A 11 53.31 32.50 6.73
N PRO A 12 53.18 33.02 5.50
CA PRO A 12 51.88 33.20 4.86
C PRO A 12 51.23 31.81 4.71
N PHE A 13 50.18 31.59 5.48
CA PHE A 13 49.34 30.40 5.35
C PHE A 13 48.86 30.32 3.89
N SER A 14 49.29 29.29 3.16
CA SER A 14 49.07 29.23 1.72
C SER A 14 47.61 28.97 1.43
N PHE A 15 46.81 30.02 1.38
CA PHE A 15 45.38 30.05 1.01
C PHE A 15 45.09 29.28 -0.28
N SER A 16 46.08 29.16 -1.16
CA SER A 16 45.98 28.48 -2.46
C SER A 16 45.85 26.94 -2.32
N ARG A 17 46.58 26.30 -1.39
CA ARG A 17 46.52 24.84 -1.22
C ARG A 17 45.18 24.41 -0.55
N ALA A 18 44.70 25.14 0.43
CA ALA A 18 43.41 24.87 1.08
C ALA A 18 42.25 25.02 0.08
N TRP A 19 42.28 26.06 -0.74
CA TRP A 19 41.32 26.30 -1.81
C TRP A 19 41.35 25.20 -2.89
N PHE A 20 42.52 24.69 -3.27
CA PHE A 20 42.64 23.61 -4.22
C PHE A 20 42.14 22.26 -3.67
N MET A 21 42.38 21.98 -2.39
CA MET A 21 41.82 20.80 -1.71
C MET A 21 40.33 20.90 -1.59
N LEU A 22 39.77 22.03 -1.20
CA LEU A 22 38.34 22.26 -1.08
C LEU A 22 37.62 22.03 -2.43
N LYS A 23 38.21 22.53 -3.55
CA LYS A 23 37.67 22.26 -4.89
C LYS A 23 37.67 20.78 -5.25
N LYS A 24 38.72 20.03 -4.94
CA LYS A 24 38.77 18.58 -5.20
C LYS A 24 37.72 17.82 -4.37
N VAL A 25 37.54 18.17 -3.10
CA VAL A 25 36.50 17.59 -2.25
C VAL A 25 35.11 17.90 -2.81
N LEU A 26 34.87 19.16 -3.20
CA LEU A 26 33.57 19.55 -3.79
C LEU A 26 33.29 18.82 -5.11
N ILE A 27 34.28 18.72 -6.00
CA ILE A 27 34.15 17.96 -7.25
C ILE A 27 33.88 16.47 -6.94
N GLY A 28 34.63 15.88 -6.00
CA GLY A 28 34.41 14.49 -5.58
C GLY A 28 33.00 14.27 -5.04
N PHE A 29 32.47 15.20 -4.24
CA PHE A 29 31.10 15.16 -3.71
C PHE A 29 30.07 15.26 -4.86
N VAL A 30 30.23 16.19 -5.79
CA VAL A 30 29.33 16.36 -6.94
C VAL A 30 29.32 15.13 -7.84
N VAL A 31 30.51 14.59 -8.16
CA VAL A 31 30.63 13.35 -8.95
C VAL A 31 30.01 12.17 -8.22
N GLY A 32 30.28 12.00 -6.92
CA GLY A 32 29.68 10.95 -6.10
C GLY A 32 28.15 11.03 -6.06
N SER A 33 27.60 12.23 -5.86
CA SER A 33 26.15 12.48 -5.88
C SER A 33 25.55 12.18 -7.25
N ALA A 34 26.21 12.58 -8.34
CA ALA A 34 25.75 12.28 -9.70
C ALA A 34 25.71 10.77 -9.98
N ILE A 35 26.72 10.02 -9.52
CA ILE A 35 26.77 8.56 -9.64
C ILE A 35 25.60 7.91 -8.86
N ILE A 36 25.34 8.38 -7.64
CA ILE A 36 24.23 7.86 -6.81
C ILE A 36 22.89 8.09 -7.52
N VAL A 37 22.65 9.32 -8.03
CA VAL A 37 21.41 9.65 -8.75
C VAL A 37 21.27 8.83 -10.04
N ALA A 38 22.36 8.67 -10.79
CA ALA A 38 22.36 7.86 -12.01
C ALA A 38 22.08 6.37 -11.70
N SER A 39 22.71 5.83 -10.65
CA SER A 39 22.48 4.45 -10.20
C SER A 39 21.03 4.24 -9.74
N PHE A 40 20.46 5.19 -9.00
CA PHE A 40 19.06 5.14 -8.59
C PHE A 40 18.13 5.06 -9.80
N LYS A 41 18.30 5.94 -10.80
CA LYS A 41 17.47 5.95 -12.03
C LYS A 41 17.66 4.71 -12.91
N LEU A 42 18.80 4.04 -12.83
CA LEU A 42 19.05 2.80 -13.57
C LEU A 42 18.39 1.60 -12.88
N ILE A 43 18.34 1.60 -11.54
CA ILE A 43 17.79 0.50 -10.75
C ILE A 43 16.27 0.59 -10.66
N PHE A 44 15.74 1.81 -10.41
CA PHE A 44 14.31 2.04 -10.19
C PHE A 44 13.65 2.69 -11.39
N LYS A 45 12.64 2.02 -11.93
CA LYS A 45 11.75 2.58 -12.96
C LYS A 45 10.42 2.95 -12.29
N ILE A 46 10.13 4.23 -12.25
CA ILE A 46 8.90 4.76 -11.67
C ILE A 46 7.96 5.11 -12.82
N PRO A 47 6.72 4.56 -12.85
CA PRO A 47 5.72 4.93 -13.84
C PRO A 47 5.38 6.43 -13.74
N VAL A 48 5.28 7.12 -14.87
CA VAL A 48 4.93 8.56 -14.92
C VAL A 48 3.48 8.80 -14.45
N GLN A 49 2.61 7.80 -14.62
CA GLN A 49 1.22 7.83 -14.17
C GLN A 49 0.91 6.52 -13.45
N PRO A 50 -0.08 6.52 -12.52
CA PRO A 50 -0.54 5.31 -11.87
C PRO A 50 -0.89 4.24 -12.90
N ASN A 51 -0.30 3.07 -12.74
CA ASN A 51 -0.33 1.98 -13.71
C ASN A 51 -1.02 0.77 -13.08
N LEU A 52 -2.24 0.50 -13.55
CA LEU A 52 -3.04 -0.66 -13.21
C LEU A 52 -2.82 -1.76 -14.25
N VAL A 53 -2.45 -2.94 -13.81
CA VAL A 53 -2.38 -4.14 -14.65
C VAL A 53 -3.49 -5.10 -14.24
N THR A 54 -4.35 -5.43 -15.20
CA THR A 54 -5.46 -6.38 -15.00
C THR A 54 -5.15 -7.69 -15.71
N SER A 55 -5.41 -8.81 -15.04
CA SER A 55 -5.22 -10.15 -15.60
C SER A 55 -6.26 -11.12 -15.06
N SER A 56 -6.68 -12.06 -15.93
CA SER A 56 -7.52 -13.21 -15.57
C SER A 56 -7.18 -14.36 -16.51
N PRO A 57 -7.76 -15.56 -16.34
CA PRO A 57 -7.56 -16.66 -17.30
C PRO A 57 -7.91 -16.31 -18.76
N SER A 58 -8.78 -15.30 -18.97
CA SER A 58 -9.21 -14.83 -20.28
C SER A 58 -8.64 -13.50 -20.74
N ILE A 59 -7.94 -12.77 -19.87
CA ILE A 59 -7.39 -11.43 -20.12
C ILE A 59 -5.90 -11.46 -19.81
N SER A 60 -5.07 -11.08 -20.79
CA SER A 60 -3.63 -10.96 -20.63
C SER A 60 -3.28 -9.54 -20.19
N ASN A 61 -2.51 -9.37 -19.12
CA ASN A 61 -1.74 -8.22 -18.62
C ASN A 61 -1.95 -6.87 -19.35
N ASP A 62 -3.20 -6.44 -19.52
CA ASP A 62 -3.49 -5.13 -20.10
C ASP A 62 -3.27 -4.03 -19.06
N VAL A 63 -2.78 -2.89 -19.52
CA VAL A 63 -2.35 -1.76 -18.68
C VAL A 63 -3.32 -0.59 -18.82
N TYR A 64 -3.79 -0.07 -17.69
CA TYR A 64 -4.77 1.01 -17.61
C TYR A 64 -4.37 2.03 -16.53
N SER A 65 -5.01 3.21 -16.50
CA SER A 65 -5.11 4.03 -15.28
C SER A 65 -6.33 3.61 -14.47
N CYS A 66 -7.46 3.38 -15.16
CA CYS A 66 -8.66 2.75 -14.64
C CYS A 66 -9.13 1.66 -15.62
N TYR A 67 -9.53 0.53 -15.08
CA TYR A 67 -10.14 -0.58 -15.79
C TYR A 67 -11.65 -0.55 -15.63
N GLN A 68 -12.37 -0.86 -16.71
CA GLN A 68 -13.81 -1.01 -16.72
C GLN A 68 -14.20 -2.36 -17.29
N ASN A 69 -15.07 -3.10 -16.59
CA ASN A 69 -15.58 -4.39 -17.02
C ASN A 69 -17.06 -4.27 -17.42
N PRO A 70 -17.39 -4.36 -18.71
CA PRO A 70 -18.77 -4.24 -19.16
C PRO A 70 -19.65 -5.45 -18.82
N LYS A 71 -19.03 -6.59 -18.45
CA LYS A 71 -19.72 -7.83 -18.11
C LYS A 71 -19.16 -8.47 -16.83
N PRO A 72 -19.33 -7.80 -15.68
CA PRO A 72 -18.80 -8.32 -14.43
C PRO A 72 -19.57 -9.56 -13.99
N HIS A 73 -18.84 -10.55 -13.49
CA HIS A 73 -19.41 -11.68 -12.76
C HIS A 73 -19.46 -11.35 -11.28
N ALA A 74 -20.49 -11.82 -10.59
CA ALA A 74 -20.68 -11.57 -9.18
C ALA A 74 -19.80 -12.49 -8.32
N ILE A 75 -19.20 -11.92 -7.28
CA ILE A 75 -18.58 -12.69 -6.20
C ILE A 75 -19.70 -13.36 -5.40
N ASP A 76 -19.62 -14.67 -5.18
CA ASP A 76 -20.58 -15.38 -4.34
C ASP A 76 -20.36 -15.04 -2.86
N VAL A 77 -21.38 -14.47 -2.24
CA VAL A 77 -21.41 -14.09 -0.82
C VAL A 77 -22.49 -14.81 -0.03
N SER A 78 -23.04 -15.91 -0.56
CA SER A 78 -24.11 -16.69 0.09
C SER A 78 -23.71 -17.24 1.47
N SER A 79 -22.43 -17.52 1.68
CA SER A 79 -21.85 -17.95 2.97
C SER A 79 -21.13 -16.84 3.74
N GLY A 80 -21.29 -15.58 3.33
CA GLY A 80 -20.53 -14.44 3.78
C GLY A 80 -19.32 -14.14 2.88
N LEU A 81 -18.74 -12.96 3.01
CA LEU A 81 -17.57 -12.51 2.28
C LEU A 81 -16.31 -12.73 3.12
N LYS A 82 -15.44 -13.65 2.70
CA LYS A 82 -14.17 -13.93 3.37
C LYS A 82 -13.04 -13.14 2.68
N VAL A 83 -12.37 -12.32 3.46
CA VAL A 83 -11.32 -11.39 3.01
C VAL A 83 -10.02 -11.71 3.73
N THR A 84 -8.94 -11.80 2.96
CA THR A 84 -7.56 -11.86 3.46
C THR A 84 -6.85 -10.56 3.11
N VAL A 85 -6.18 -9.93 4.09
CA VAL A 85 -5.33 -8.74 3.89
C VAL A 85 -3.95 -9.02 4.46
N TRP A 86 -2.91 -8.78 3.67
CA TRP A 86 -1.55 -9.12 4.10
C TRP A 86 -0.47 -8.34 3.34
N ASN A 87 0.40 -7.64 4.06
CA ASN A 87 1.68 -7.20 3.51
C ASN A 87 2.62 -8.42 3.44
N ILE A 88 2.95 -8.86 2.21
CA ILE A 88 3.65 -10.11 1.95
C ILE A 88 5.18 -9.96 1.88
N TYR A 89 5.71 -8.78 2.24
CA TYR A 89 7.15 -8.50 2.32
C TYR A 89 7.92 -8.91 1.04
N LYS A 90 7.39 -8.58 -0.12
CA LYS A 90 7.97 -8.92 -1.44
C LYS A 90 8.30 -10.41 -1.63
N GLN A 91 7.63 -11.28 -0.87
CA GLN A 91 7.89 -12.73 -0.82
C GLN A 91 9.33 -13.08 -0.40
N ASN A 92 9.93 -12.30 0.48
CA ASN A 92 11.32 -12.50 0.96
C ASN A 92 11.48 -13.69 1.94
N ARG A 93 10.39 -14.31 2.37
CA ARG A 93 10.41 -15.52 3.22
C ARG A 93 10.09 -16.76 2.39
N GLU A 94 10.83 -17.85 2.58
CA GLU A 94 10.71 -19.07 1.77
C GLU A 94 9.32 -19.71 1.82
N ASN A 95 8.64 -19.63 2.97
CA ASN A 95 7.34 -20.26 3.23
C ASN A 95 6.12 -19.40 2.80
N TRP A 96 6.33 -18.23 2.18
CA TRP A 96 5.25 -17.32 1.77
C TRP A 96 4.14 -18.01 0.97
N ARG A 97 4.53 -18.91 0.05
CA ARG A 97 3.59 -19.59 -0.85
C ARG A 97 2.68 -20.54 -0.07
N THR A 98 3.24 -21.36 0.81
CA THR A 98 2.48 -22.32 1.63
C THR A 98 1.52 -21.58 2.54
N THR A 99 1.99 -20.50 3.16
CA THR A 99 1.17 -19.66 4.04
C THR A 99 0.06 -18.98 3.24
N LEU A 100 0.37 -18.36 2.09
CA LEU A 100 -0.64 -17.72 1.25
C LEU A 100 -1.71 -18.71 0.77
N ASN A 101 -1.33 -19.93 0.38
CA ASN A 101 -2.28 -21.00 0.04
C ASN A 101 -3.24 -21.29 1.19
N SER A 102 -2.71 -21.45 2.40
CA SER A 102 -3.52 -21.72 3.60
C SER A 102 -4.50 -20.58 3.90
N LEU A 103 -4.02 -19.33 3.82
CA LEU A 103 -4.81 -18.14 4.12
C LEU A 103 -5.92 -17.89 3.08
N THR A 104 -5.67 -18.25 1.82
CA THR A 104 -6.57 -17.90 0.70
C THR A 104 -7.48 -19.03 0.27
N ASN A 105 -7.34 -20.23 0.83
CA ASN A 105 -8.09 -21.42 0.43
C ASN A 105 -9.62 -21.23 0.43
N GLU A 106 -10.15 -20.37 1.28
CA GLU A 106 -11.57 -20.07 1.36
C GLU A 106 -11.90 -18.60 1.07
N SER A 107 -10.92 -17.77 0.71
CA SER A 107 -11.13 -16.34 0.50
C SER A 107 -11.73 -16.07 -0.87
N GLN A 108 -12.70 -15.18 -0.94
CA GLN A 108 -13.22 -14.63 -2.19
C GLN A 108 -12.46 -13.37 -2.63
N LEU A 109 -11.82 -12.68 -1.68
CA LEU A 109 -11.05 -11.44 -1.90
C LEU A 109 -9.76 -11.48 -1.10
N VAL A 110 -8.64 -11.18 -1.77
CA VAL A 110 -7.30 -11.12 -1.17
C VAL A 110 -6.65 -9.79 -1.53
N LEU A 111 -6.23 -9.04 -0.53
CA LEU A 111 -5.60 -7.73 -0.65
C LEU A 111 -4.16 -7.82 -0.16
N LEU A 112 -3.21 -7.79 -1.08
CA LEU A 112 -1.79 -7.88 -0.75
C LEU A 112 -1.10 -6.52 -0.89
N GLN A 113 -0.19 -6.22 0.03
CA GLN A 113 0.73 -5.09 -0.07
C GLN A 113 2.15 -5.64 -0.25
N GLU A 114 3.03 -4.83 -0.80
CA GLU A 114 4.39 -5.24 -1.20
C GLU A 114 4.44 -6.50 -2.07
N ALA A 115 3.42 -6.75 -2.88
CA ALA A 115 3.42 -7.90 -3.77
C ALA A 115 4.43 -7.70 -4.90
N SER A 116 5.55 -8.44 -4.89
CA SER A 116 6.50 -8.53 -6.00
C SER A 116 5.96 -9.49 -7.06
N MET A 117 5.98 -9.05 -8.32
CA MET A 117 5.50 -9.86 -9.44
C MET A 117 6.59 -10.77 -10.00
N SER A 118 7.19 -11.57 -9.11
CA SER A 118 8.11 -12.65 -9.49
C SER A 118 7.42 -13.69 -10.38
N GLU A 119 8.20 -14.51 -11.09
CA GLU A 119 7.65 -15.60 -11.91
C GLU A 119 6.84 -16.59 -11.05
N ASP A 120 7.27 -16.80 -9.81
CA ASP A 120 6.57 -17.69 -8.87
C ASP A 120 5.21 -17.14 -8.45
N MET A 121 5.11 -15.82 -8.17
CA MET A 121 3.83 -15.19 -7.87
C MET A 121 2.89 -15.25 -9.09
N ARG A 122 3.39 -14.98 -10.30
CA ARG A 122 2.60 -15.09 -11.51
C ARG A 122 2.08 -16.52 -11.74
N LYS A 123 2.92 -17.55 -11.51
CA LYS A 123 2.50 -18.95 -11.58
C LYS A 123 1.43 -19.27 -10.56
N TRP A 124 1.60 -18.77 -9.33
CA TRP A 124 0.64 -18.97 -8.25
C TRP A 124 -0.73 -18.36 -8.59
N ILE A 125 -0.76 -17.11 -9.08
CA ILE A 125 -2.01 -16.43 -9.49
C ILE A 125 -2.71 -17.23 -10.60
N ARG A 126 -1.97 -17.67 -11.63
CA ARG A 126 -2.54 -18.44 -12.74
C ARG A 126 -3.10 -19.78 -12.28
N SER A 127 -2.42 -20.47 -11.36
CA SER A 127 -2.87 -21.77 -10.85
C SER A 127 -4.14 -21.69 -10.00
N GLY A 128 -4.34 -20.58 -9.30
CA GLY A 128 -5.52 -20.30 -8.48
C GLY A 128 -6.73 -19.77 -9.26
N LEU A 129 -6.59 -19.54 -10.58
CA LEU A 129 -7.63 -18.97 -11.46
C LEU A 129 -8.15 -17.60 -10.98
N TRP A 130 -7.32 -16.83 -10.27
CA TRP A 130 -7.68 -15.54 -9.76
C TRP A 130 -7.84 -14.49 -10.86
N GLY A 131 -8.88 -13.68 -10.76
CA GLY A 131 -8.89 -12.35 -11.35
C GLY A 131 -7.97 -11.44 -10.54
N SER A 132 -7.04 -10.78 -11.19
CA SER A 132 -6.04 -9.95 -10.52
C SER A 132 -6.00 -8.53 -11.05
N ASN A 133 -5.93 -7.57 -10.12
CA ASN A 133 -5.67 -6.17 -10.39
C ASN A 133 -4.49 -5.73 -9.51
N ARG A 134 -3.44 -5.19 -10.12
CA ARG A 134 -2.28 -4.71 -9.38
C ARG A 134 -1.92 -3.28 -9.79
N VAL A 135 -1.46 -2.50 -8.83
CA VAL A 135 -0.87 -1.20 -9.09
C VAL A 135 0.64 -1.31 -8.92
N ASN A 136 1.37 -1.03 -10.00
CA ASN A 136 2.82 -0.97 -9.92
C ASN A 136 3.22 0.37 -9.30
N ALA A 137 3.78 0.33 -8.09
CA ALA A 137 4.36 1.51 -7.46
C ALA A 137 5.67 1.89 -8.18
N PHE A 138 6.57 0.92 -8.30
CA PHE A 138 7.83 1.04 -9.04
C PHE A 138 8.26 -0.35 -9.53
N GLU A 139 9.26 -0.36 -10.42
CA GLU A 139 9.96 -1.56 -10.84
C GLU A 139 11.42 -1.46 -10.40
N ALA A 140 11.96 -2.51 -9.78
CA ALA A 140 13.36 -2.64 -9.41
C ALA A 140 13.89 -3.98 -9.91
N LEU A 141 15.03 -3.98 -10.60
CA LEU A 141 15.68 -5.19 -11.13
C LEU A 141 14.71 -6.07 -11.98
N ASN A 142 13.82 -5.45 -12.75
CA ASN A 142 12.79 -6.05 -13.60
C ASN A 142 11.63 -6.72 -12.85
N GLU A 143 11.50 -6.52 -11.55
CA GLU A 143 10.34 -6.91 -10.77
C GLU A 143 9.55 -5.68 -10.32
N SER A 144 8.25 -5.66 -10.60
CA SER A 144 7.36 -4.61 -10.11
C SER A 144 6.80 -5.00 -8.75
N ALA A 145 6.76 -4.03 -7.84
CA ALA A 145 6.14 -4.17 -6.53
C ALA A 145 5.04 -3.13 -6.33
N GLY A 146 4.05 -3.48 -5.53
CA GLY A 146 2.94 -2.60 -5.20
C GLY A 146 1.80 -3.33 -4.51
N VAL A 147 0.58 -2.79 -4.62
CA VAL A 147 -0.62 -3.46 -4.10
C VAL A 147 -1.23 -4.38 -5.16
N LEU A 148 -1.79 -5.48 -4.71
CA LEU A 148 -2.40 -6.51 -5.56
C LEU A 148 -3.74 -6.95 -4.95
N ASN A 149 -4.82 -6.82 -5.70
CA ASN A 149 -6.10 -7.43 -5.39
C ASN A 149 -6.27 -8.71 -6.20
N LEU A 150 -6.66 -9.77 -5.52
CA LEU A 150 -7.07 -11.02 -6.13
C LEU A 150 -8.51 -11.28 -5.71
N ALA A 151 -9.35 -11.64 -6.67
CA ALA A 151 -10.75 -11.98 -6.42
C ALA A 151 -11.16 -13.16 -7.32
N THR A 152 -12.22 -13.86 -6.93
CA THR A 152 -12.79 -14.94 -7.75
C THR A 152 -13.27 -14.42 -9.11
N HIS A 153 -13.64 -13.14 -9.18
CA HIS A 153 -14.03 -12.47 -10.42
C HIS A 153 -13.43 -11.06 -10.50
N LEU A 154 -13.18 -10.56 -11.71
CA LEU A 154 -12.71 -9.20 -11.94
C LEU A 154 -13.76 -8.18 -11.52
N PRO A 155 -13.34 -7.00 -11.00
CA PRO A 155 -14.26 -5.94 -10.59
C PRO A 155 -15.02 -5.33 -11.77
N ILE A 156 -16.10 -4.62 -11.46
CA ILE A 156 -16.81 -3.74 -12.39
C ILE A 156 -15.87 -2.64 -12.86
N GLU A 157 -15.11 -2.10 -11.92
CA GLU A 157 -14.20 -0.99 -12.12
C GLU A 157 -13.02 -1.10 -11.16
N ALA A 158 -11.83 -0.70 -11.62
CA ALA A 158 -10.65 -0.59 -10.78
C ALA A 158 -9.79 0.58 -11.23
N CYS A 159 -9.29 1.41 -10.29
CA CYS A 159 -8.45 2.56 -10.57
C CYS A 159 -7.18 2.55 -9.71
N ALA A 160 -6.05 2.82 -10.36
CA ALA A 160 -4.75 2.91 -9.71
C ALA A 160 -4.53 4.29 -9.09
N TYR A 161 -3.91 4.30 -7.91
CA TYR A 161 -3.42 5.50 -7.22
C TYR A 161 -1.97 5.29 -6.80
N THR A 162 -1.17 6.35 -6.93
CA THR A 162 0.20 6.39 -6.40
C THR A 162 0.42 7.70 -5.67
N HIS A 163 1.24 7.67 -4.63
CA HIS A 163 1.68 8.86 -3.90
C HIS A 163 3.18 8.73 -3.61
N GLU A 164 3.97 9.74 -3.98
CA GLU A 164 5.42 9.72 -3.85
C GLU A 164 5.84 9.92 -2.39
N GLU A 165 6.79 9.12 -1.91
CA GLU A 165 7.41 9.33 -0.62
C GLU A 165 8.47 10.44 -0.72
N PRO A 166 8.37 11.53 0.07
CA PRO A 166 9.26 12.70 -0.07
C PRO A 166 10.75 12.38 0.06
N TRP A 167 11.10 11.40 0.88
CA TRP A 167 12.50 11.06 1.16
C TRP A 167 13.10 10.08 0.18
N LEU A 168 12.40 8.99 -0.07
CA LEU A 168 12.89 7.92 -0.93
C LEU A 168 12.59 8.17 -2.40
N GLN A 169 11.67 9.09 -2.71
CA GLN A 169 11.14 9.36 -4.05
C GLN A 169 10.63 8.08 -4.75
N LEU A 170 10.31 7.06 -3.96
CA LEU A 170 9.65 5.85 -4.44
C LEU A 170 8.17 5.95 -4.08
N PRO A 171 7.26 5.84 -5.05
CA PRO A 171 5.84 5.96 -4.76
C PRO A 171 5.34 4.75 -3.97
N LYS A 172 4.39 5.01 -3.09
CA LYS A 172 3.48 4.02 -2.54
C LYS A 172 2.22 3.96 -3.39
N SER A 173 1.53 2.83 -3.34
CA SER A 173 0.37 2.59 -4.21
C SER A 173 -0.88 2.25 -3.43
N ALA A 174 -2.03 2.56 -4.04
CA ALA A 174 -3.32 2.09 -3.62
C ALA A 174 -4.17 1.71 -4.84
N LEU A 175 -5.12 0.83 -4.61
CA LEU A 175 -6.05 0.34 -5.61
C LEU A 175 -7.48 0.50 -5.09
N TRP A 176 -8.27 1.32 -5.77
CA TRP A 176 -9.69 1.36 -5.59
C TRP A 176 -10.36 0.43 -6.60
N SER A 177 -11.34 -0.35 -6.17
CA SER A 177 -12.09 -1.27 -7.04
C SER A 177 -13.52 -1.45 -6.55
N ARG A 178 -14.43 -1.79 -7.48
CA ARG A 178 -15.84 -2.03 -7.20
C ARG A 178 -16.24 -3.38 -7.77
N TYR A 179 -16.73 -4.26 -6.92
CA TYR A 179 -17.11 -5.63 -7.26
C TYR A 179 -18.62 -5.80 -7.25
N GLN A 180 -19.14 -6.61 -8.19
CA GLN A 180 -20.52 -7.10 -8.15
C GLN A 180 -20.60 -8.26 -7.15
N LEU A 181 -21.61 -8.27 -6.28
CA LEU A 181 -21.89 -9.36 -5.34
C LEU A 181 -23.13 -10.14 -5.77
N SER A 182 -23.22 -11.43 -5.38
CA SER A 182 -24.32 -12.33 -5.75
C SER A 182 -25.68 -11.92 -5.14
N ASN A 183 -25.68 -11.13 -4.07
CA ASN A 183 -26.89 -10.55 -3.48
C ASN A 183 -27.41 -9.29 -4.20
N GLY A 184 -26.77 -8.89 -5.31
CA GLY A 184 -27.13 -7.71 -6.11
C GLY A 184 -26.45 -6.42 -5.67
N GLN A 185 -25.82 -6.38 -4.51
CA GLN A 185 -25.06 -5.20 -4.05
C GLN A 185 -23.74 -5.06 -4.82
N GLN A 186 -23.17 -3.88 -4.72
CA GLN A 186 -21.80 -3.62 -5.19
C GLN A 186 -20.93 -3.26 -3.99
N LEU A 187 -19.73 -3.85 -3.93
CA LEU A 187 -18.76 -3.62 -2.87
C LEU A 187 -17.63 -2.72 -3.38
N ALA A 188 -17.40 -1.59 -2.74
CA ALA A 188 -16.19 -0.81 -2.96
C ALA A 188 -15.05 -1.33 -2.07
N VAL A 189 -13.88 -1.49 -2.65
CA VAL A 189 -12.68 -2.00 -1.96
C VAL A 189 -11.52 -1.07 -2.25
N VAL A 190 -10.85 -0.60 -1.20
CA VAL A 190 -9.58 0.12 -1.28
C VAL A 190 -8.50 -0.73 -0.61
N ASN A 191 -7.48 -1.08 -1.38
CA ASN A 191 -6.26 -1.70 -0.89
C ASN A 191 -5.16 -0.64 -0.90
N ILE A 192 -4.57 -0.35 0.24
CA ILE A 192 -3.54 0.68 0.38
C ILE A 192 -2.23 0.11 0.94
N HIS A 193 -1.11 0.61 0.41
CA HIS A 193 0.15 0.67 1.10
C HIS A 193 0.49 2.15 1.26
N ALA A 194 0.34 2.68 2.47
CA ALA A 194 0.47 4.11 2.72
C ALA A 194 1.93 4.57 2.72
N VAL A 195 2.16 5.85 2.42
CA VAL A 195 3.49 6.47 2.54
C VAL A 195 4.04 6.28 3.95
N ASN A 196 5.32 5.96 4.05
CA ASN A 196 5.98 5.67 5.33
C ASN A 196 6.87 6.82 5.79
N PHE A 197 7.87 7.18 4.99
CA PHE A 197 8.88 8.18 5.34
C PHE A 197 8.44 9.58 4.91
N THR A 198 7.68 10.27 5.80
CA THR A 198 7.19 11.64 5.57
C THR A 198 7.60 12.56 6.72
N PHE A 199 7.70 13.87 6.44
CA PHE A 199 7.75 14.88 7.49
C PHE A 199 6.32 15.21 7.94
N GLY A 200 6.02 14.99 9.23
CA GLY A 200 4.66 15.20 9.73
C GLY A 200 3.65 14.26 9.09
N THR A 201 2.42 14.73 8.94
CA THR A 201 1.26 13.92 8.48
C THR A 201 0.62 14.47 7.20
N GLU A 202 1.19 15.50 6.58
CA GLU A 202 0.54 16.19 5.45
C GLU A 202 0.44 15.28 4.21
N ASP A 203 1.56 14.67 3.76
CA ASP A 203 1.56 13.72 2.64
C ASP A 203 0.68 12.50 2.92
N TYR A 204 0.68 12.04 4.18
CA TYR A 204 -0.16 10.94 4.62
C TYR A 204 -1.65 11.29 4.51
N LEU A 205 -2.06 12.48 4.98
CA LEU A 205 -3.42 12.98 4.84
C LEU A 205 -3.81 13.18 3.38
N GLN A 206 -2.91 13.70 2.53
CA GLN A 206 -3.18 13.89 1.10
C GLN A 206 -3.45 12.55 0.41
N GLN A 207 -2.65 11.52 0.68
CA GLN A 207 -2.89 10.17 0.13
C GLN A 207 -4.25 9.62 0.58
N LEU A 208 -4.58 9.69 1.87
CA LEU A 208 -5.87 9.25 2.39
C LEU A 208 -7.04 10.05 1.79
N SER A 209 -6.89 11.37 1.67
CA SER A 209 -7.94 12.25 1.13
C SER A 209 -8.27 11.95 -0.33
N ALA A 210 -7.29 11.61 -1.15
CA ALA A 210 -7.50 11.20 -2.54
C ALA A 210 -8.40 9.95 -2.63
N LEU A 211 -8.19 8.98 -1.73
CA LEU A 211 -8.94 7.71 -1.69
C LEU A 211 -10.32 7.88 -1.04
N THR A 212 -10.42 8.63 0.06
CA THR A 212 -11.70 8.89 0.73
C THR A 212 -12.64 9.75 -0.11
N SER A 213 -12.10 10.63 -0.96
CA SER A 213 -12.91 11.42 -1.90
C SER A 213 -13.71 10.55 -2.86
N ALA A 214 -13.14 9.44 -3.33
CA ALA A 214 -13.84 8.47 -4.18
C ALA A 214 -14.99 7.72 -3.42
N LEU A 215 -14.93 7.72 -2.07
CA LEU A 215 -15.92 7.04 -1.23
C LEU A 215 -17.05 7.95 -0.71
N ARG A 216 -16.91 9.30 -0.81
CA ARG A 216 -17.86 10.27 -0.24
C ARG A 216 -19.27 10.14 -0.81
N GLU A 217 -19.36 9.90 -2.12
CA GLU A 217 -20.64 9.77 -2.83
C GLU A 217 -21.11 8.31 -2.93
N TYR A 218 -20.25 7.37 -2.62
CA TYR A 218 -20.57 5.95 -2.67
C TYR A 218 -21.41 5.55 -1.46
N ARG A 219 -22.58 4.92 -1.67
CA ARG A 219 -23.52 4.56 -0.59
C ARG A 219 -23.55 3.06 -0.25
N GLY A 220 -22.94 2.22 -1.07
CA GLY A 220 -22.87 0.77 -0.82
C GLY A 220 -21.86 0.38 0.24
N PRO A 221 -21.73 -0.94 0.48
CA PRO A 221 -20.74 -1.49 1.40
C PRO A 221 -19.30 -1.17 0.94
N VAL A 222 -18.42 -0.92 1.91
CA VAL A 222 -17.02 -0.53 1.69
C VAL A 222 -16.10 -1.36 2.58
N ILE A 223 -14.96 -1.77 2.02
CA ILE A 223 -13.78 -2.25 2.74
C ILE A 223 -12.60 -1.35 2.35
N PHE A 224 -11.92 -0.76 3.33
CA PHE A 224 -10.69 -0.01 3.15
C PHE A 224 -9.61 -0.65 4.02
N ALA A 225 -8.64 -1.31 3.42
CA ALA A 225 -7.71 -2.17 4.13
C ALA A 225 -6.28 -2.10 3.56
N GLY A 226 -5.32 -2.52 4.37
CA GLY A 226 -3.93 -2.64 3.97
C GLY A 226 -2.94 -2.22 5.05
N ASP A 227 -1.72 -1.95 4.62
CA ASP A 227 -0.65 -1.39 5.44
C ASP A 227 -0.73 0.13 5.41
N PHE A 228 -1.18 0.70 6.52
CA PHE A 228 -1.35 2.14 6.68
C PHE A 228 -0.10 2.84 7.22
N ASN A 229 0.94 2.10 7.60
CA ASN A 229 2.13 2.68 8.22
C ASN A 229 1.80 3.68 9.36
N SER A 230 0.84 3.32 10.21
CA SER A 230 0.28 4.17 11.30
C SER A 230 1.10 4.10 12.59
N TRP A 231 2.42 4.13 12.47
CA TRP A 231 3.40 3.90 13.55
C TRP A 231 3.52 5.03 14.59
N SER A 232 2.82 6.17 14.43
CA SER A 232 2.80 7.26 15.41
C SER A 232 1.38 7.69 15.75
N GLU A 233 1.17 8.21 16.96
CA GLU A 233 -0.12 8.74 17.44
C GLU A 233 -0.71 9.75 16.43
N ALA A 234 0.11 10.72 15.96
CA ALA A 234 -0.35 11.72 15.01
C ALA A 234 -0.84 11.10 13.68
N ARG A 235 -0.20 10.04 13.18
CA ARG A 235 -0.65 9.35 11.97
C ARG A 235 -1.93 8.56 12.23
N PHE A 236 -2.01 7.91 13.39
CA PHE A 236 -3.19 7.16 13.78
C PHE A 236 -4.41 8.07 13.95
N GLU A 237 -4.25 9.24 14.59
CA GLU A 237 -5.32 10.26 14.71
C GLU A 237 -5.80 10.76 13.34
N VAL A 238 -4.87 11.05 12.41
CA VAL A 238 -5.21 11.46 11.04
C VAL A 238 -5.97 10.35 10.31
N LEU A 239 -5.53 9.08 10.47
CA LEU A 239 -6.17 7.92 9.90
C LEU A 239 -7.62 7.76 10.40
N GLN A 240 -7.80 7.73 11.73
CA GLN A 240 -9.10 7.58 12.37
C GLN A 240 -10.06 8.70 11.93
N LYS A 241 -9.59 9.94 11.90
CA LYS A 241 -10.39 11.07 11.47
C LYS A 241 -10.79 10.96 10.00
N ALA A 242 -9.83 10.75 9.10
CA ALA A 242 -10.08 10.74 7.66
C ALA A 242 -11.06 9.61 7.25
N LEU A 243 -10.95 8.43 7.86
CA LEU A 243 -11.84 7.31 7.57
C LEU A 243 -13.18 7.41 8.33
N GLY A 244 -13.19 7.95 9.55
CA GLY A 244 -14.40 8.23 10.29
C GLY A 244 -15.31 9.26 9.59
N GLU A 245 -14.74 10.29 8.94
CA GLU A 245 -15.50 11.28 8.16
C GLU A 245 -16.28 10.69 6.97
N VAL A 246 -15.89 9.52 6.48
CA VAL A 246 -16.61 8.77 5.45
C VAL A 246 -17.39 7.58 6.01
N GLY A 247 -17.60 7.55 7.33
CA GLY A 247 -18.43 6.57 8.01
C GLY A 247 -17.84 5.18 8.11
N LEU A 248 -16.52 5.03 8.04
CA LEU A 248 -15.84 3.74 8.17
C LEU A 248 -15.48 3.47 9.64
N ALA A 249 -15.75 2.25 10.11
CA ALA A 249 -15.36 1.74 11.43
C ALA A 249 -14.22 0.73 11.28
N GLU A 250 -13.32 0.66 12.26
CA GLU A 250 -12.24 -0.32 12.27
C GLU A 250 -12.73 -1.70 12.73
N VAL A 251 -12.19 -2.76 12.11
CA VAL A 251 -12.41 -4.14 12.53
C VAL A 251 -11.64 -4.44 13.81
N ALA A 252 -12.30 -5.01 14.82
CA ALA A 252 -11.65 -5.57 16.01
C ALA A 252 -11.29 -7.04 15.76
N PHE A 253 -10.05 -7.42 16.09
CA PHE A 253 -9.54 -8.78 15.87
C PHE A 253 -9.45 -9.59 17.16
N THR A 254 -9.70 -10.92 17.06
CA THR A 254 -9.51 -11.86 18.17
C THR A 254 -9.10 -13.24 17.61
N PRO A 255 -7.86 -13.71 17.83
CA PRO A 255 -6.73 -12.95 18.41
C PRO A 255 -6.26 -11.79 17.53
N ASP A 256 -5.69 -10.75 18.15
CA ASP A 256 -5.09 -9.61 17.47
C ASP A 256 -3.56 -9.67 17.64
N ASN A 257 -2.89 -10.26 16.64
CA ASN A 257 -1.43 -10.27 16.53
C ASN A 257 -0.97 -9.42 15.35
N ARG A 258 -1.73 -8.39 14.97
CA ARG A 258 -1.29 -7.45 13.93
C ARG A 258 0.09 -6.89 14.27
N THR A 259 0.91 -6.69 13.23
CA THR A 259 2.27 -6.20 13.40
C THR A 259 2.26 -4.82 14.04
N GLN A 260 3.02 -4.67 15.12
CA GLN A 260 3.19 -3.42 15.86
C GLN A 260 4.55 -2.82 15.58
N PHE A 261 4.60 -1.51 15.44
CA PHE A 261 5.84 -0.75 15.44
C PHE A 261 6.42 -0.67 16.88
N VAL A 262 7.66 -0.19 17.01
CA VAL A 262 8.31 -0.01 18.33
C VAL A 262 7.53 0.89 19.30
N THR A 263 6.60 1.68 18.81
CA THR A 263 5.67 2.51 19.59
C THR A 263 4.51 1.72 20.20
N GLY A 264 4.31 0.45 19.82
CA GLY A 264 3.16 -0.37 20.20
C GLY A 264 1.93 -0.16 19.31
N LEU A 265 1.97 0.77 18.35
CA LEU A 265 0.87 1.00 17.41
C LEU A 265 0.91 -0.01 16.28
N VAL A 266 -0.25 -0.51 15.87
CA VAL A 266 -0.40 -1.43 14.74
C VAL A 266 -0.23 -0.68 13.42
N LEU A 267 0.29 -1.37 12.39
CA LEU A 267 0.56 -0.81 11.07
C LEU A 267 -0.56 -1.12 10.08
N ASP A 268 -1.20 -2.29 10.24
CA ASP A 268 -2.16 -2.86 9.32
C ASP A 268 -3.57 -2.74 9.87
N HIS A 269 -4.52 -2.31 9.04
CA HIS A 269 -5.90 -2.11 9.46
C HIS A 269 -6.90 -2.58 8.40
N ILE A 270 -8.11 -2.90 8.84
CA ILE A 270 -9.29 -3.06 8.00
C ILE A 270 -10.38 -2.15 8.54
N PHE A 271 -10.84 -1.22 7.72
CA PHE A 271 -11.99 -0.38 7.98
C PHE A 271 -13.15 -0.79 7.07
N TYR A 272 -14.37 -0.64 7.54
CA TYR A 272 -15.55 -1.07 6.79
C TYR A 272 -16.78 -0.22 7.11
N ARG A 273 -17.78 -0.26 6.23
CA ARG A 273 -19.15 0.20 6.47
C ARG A 273 -20.14 -0.61 5.64
N GLY A 274 -21.41 -0.65 6.04
CA GLY A 274 -22.46 -1.38 5.32
C GLY A 274 -22.28 -2.89 5.31
N LEU A 275 -21.51 -3.42 6.26
CA LEU A 275 -21.20 -4.83 6.47
C LEU A 275 -21.28 -5.13 7.98
N THR A 276 -21.43 -6.42 8.32
CA THR A 276 -21.32 -6.88 9.71
C THR A 276 -20.17 -7.86 9.85
N VAL A 277 -19.28 -7.64 10.82
CA VAL A 277 -18.16 -8.56 11.08
C VAL A 277 -18.69 -9.81 11.78
N ARG A 278 -18.61 -10.98 11.14
CA ARG A 278 -18.93 -12.28 11.72
C ARG A 278 -17.76 -12.85 12.51
N ASN A 279 -16.56 -12.75 11.95
CA ASN A 279 -15.32 -13.24 12.56
C ASN A 279 -14.14 -12.43 12.01
N ALA A 280 -13.21 -12.09 12.89
CA ALA A 280 -11.97 -11.43 12.51
C ALA A 280 -10.81 -11.92 13.38
N LYS A 281 -9.69 -12.30 12.74
CA LYS A 281 -8.48 -12.75 13.42
C LYS A 281 -7.24 -12.29 12.67
N ALA A 282 -6.19 -12.01 13.43
CA ALA A 282 -4.84 -11.75 12.90
C ALA A 282 -3.88 -12.80 13.49
N PRO A 283 -3.70 -13.95 12.84
CA PRO A 283 -2.80 -15.00 13.32
C PRO A 283 -1.33 -14.61 13.11
N GLU A 284 -0.45 -15.13 13.95
CA GLU A 284 0.99 -15.00 13.77
C GLU A 284 1.47 -15.79 12.54
N THR A 285 2.53 -15.27 11.90
CA THR A 285 3.24 -15.96 10.82
C THR A 285 4.71 -15.58 10.82
N ASP A 286 5.56 -16.50 10.34
CA ASP A 286 6.97 -16.26 10.02
C ASP A 286 7.21 -16.05 8.51
N ALA A 287 6.13 -16.06 7.71
CA ALA A 287 6.17 -15.95 6.24
C ALA A 287 6.25 -14.49 5.72
N SER A 288 6.19 -13.53 6.61
CA SER A 288 6.37 -12.09 6.36
C SER A 288 6.89 -11.42 7.64
N ASP A 289 7.24 -10.15 7.56
CA ASP A 289 7.44 -9.27 8.70
C ASP A 289 6.11 -8.63 9.17
N HIS A 290 5.00 -8.87 8.43
CA HIS A 290 3.65 -8.53 8.81
C HIS A 290 2.79 -9.77 9.02
N ASN A 291 1.94 -9.75 10.04
CA ASN A 291 0.95 -10.79 10.29
C ASN A 291 -0.32 -10.55 9.46
N PRO A 292 -0.93 -11.59 8.86
CA PRO A 292 -2.11 -11.44 8.03
C PRO A 292 -3.36 -11.14 8.84
N MET A 293 -4.32 -10.44 8.23
CA MET A 293 -5.66 -10.19 8.74
C MET A 293 -6.68 -10.99 7.95
N LEU A 294 -7.54 -11.72 8.64
CA LEU A 294 -8.58 -12.57 8.07
C LEU A 294 -9.94 -12.15 8.64
N VAL A 295 -10.86 -11.77 7.77
CA VAL A 295 -12.20 -11.34 8.19
C VAL A 295 -13.27 -12.03 7.35
N THR A 296 -14.35 -12.45 8.03
CA THR A 296 -15.59 -12.86 7.38
C THR A 296 -16.66 -11.80 7.67
N PHE A 297 -17.19 -11.22 6.61
CA PHE A 297 -18.30 -10.27 6.69
C PHE A 297 -19.62 -10.90 6.28
N ASP A 298 -20.69 -10.53 6.98
CA ASP A 298 -22.06 -10.65 6.51
C ASP A 298 -22.47 -9.38 5.77
N LEU A 299 -23.28 -9.54 4.73
CA LEU A 299 -23.84 -8.45 3.96
C LEU A 299 -25.15 -8.01 4.60
N ASN A 300 -25.28 -6.73 4.96
CA ASN A 300 -26.53 -6.19 5.49
C ASN A 300 -27.58 -6.14 4.37
N ASP A 301 -28.82 -6.50 4.66
CA ASP A 301 -29.92 -6.40 3.70
C ASP A 301 -30.19 -4.93 3.37
N ASN A 302 -30.35 -4.63 2.08
CA ASN A 302 -30.67 -3.26 1.60
C ASN A 302 -31.91 -2.67 2.27
N ARG A 303 -32.83 -3.51 2.74
CA ARG A 303 -34.07 -3.09 3.41
C ARG A 303 -33.86 -2.41 4.76
N GLU A 304 -32.78 -2.75 5.48
CA GLU A 304 -32.45 -2.13 6.77
C GLU A 304 -31.79 -0.76 6.57
N GLN A 305 -30.97 -0.61 5.53
CA GLN A 305 -30.32 0.68 5.20
C GLN A 305 -31.33 1.74 4.72
N ASP A 306 -32.33 1.35 3.93
CA ASP A 306 -33.40 2.26 3.48
C ASP A 306 -34.32 2.66 4.65
N ALA A 307 -34.53 1.81 5.64
CA ALA A 307 -35.31 2.12 6.82
C ALA A 307 -34.60 3.09 7.78
N GLU A 308 -33.29 3.00 7.93
CA GLU A 308 -32.48 3.92 8.76
C GLU A 308 -32.34 5.31 8.13
N LEU A 309 -32.32 5.39 6.79
CA LEU A 309 -32.33 6.64 6.03
C LEU A 309 -33.67 7.38 6.06
N LEU A 310 -34.79 6.68 6.32
CA LEU A 310 -36.13 7.27 6.44
C LEU A 310 -36.44 7.77 7.86
N LEU A 311 -35.59 7.42 8.84
CA LEU A 311 -35.76 7.78 10.26
C LEU A 311 -34.87 8.95 10.72
N ASN A 312 -33.94 9.43 9.86
CA ASN A 312 -33.07 10.59 10.07
C ASN A 312 -33.36 11.70 9.04
#